data_5a856b8ab72f7ac0ffee4f86304575d6
#
_entry.id   5a856b8ab72f7ac0ffee4f86304575d6
#
_cell.length_a   1.000
_cell.length_b   1.000
_cell.length_c   1.000
_cell.angle_alpha   90.00
_cell.angle_beta   90.00
_cell.angle_gamma   90.00
#
_symmetry.space_group_name_H-M   'P 1'
#
loop_
_entity.id
_entity.type
_entity.pdbx_description
1 polymer ?
#
loop_
_entity_poly.entity_id
_entity_poly.type
_entity_poly.pdbx_seq_one_letter_code
_entity_poly.pdbx_strand_id
1 'polypeptide(L)' 'MEGNYDELVDRLQTVVDDLDQISFDQLREASAQRQGRPPDDKRLTQARRALEKAIRLLGSESGVDE' A
#
# COMPACT_ATOMS: atom_id res chain seq x y z
N MET A 1 -18.54 -19.68 -2.00
CA MET A 1 -18.28 -19.26 -2.04
C MET A 1 -17.66 -18.90 -2.03
N GLU A 2 -17.39 -18.68 -2.16
CA GLU A 2 -16.85 -18.40 -2.16
C GLU A 2 -16.15 -17.67 -2.06
N GLY A 3 -15.69 -17.49 -1.79
CA GLY A 3 -14.79 -16.51 -1.52
C GLY A 3 -14.53 -15.56 -2.57
N ASN A 4 -15.39 -14.72 -2.77
CA ASN A 4 -15.16 -13.68 -3.73
C ASN A 4 -14.54 -12.50 -3.03
N TYR A 5 -13.25 -12.32 -3.20
CA TYR A 5 -12.55 -11.24 -2.54
C TYR A 5 -12.24 -10.09 -3.49
N ASP A 6 -12.85 -10.08 -4.67
CA ASP A 6 -12.54 -9.05 -5.65
C ASP A 6 -12.84 -7.66 -5.10
N GLU A 7 -13.94 -7.52 -4.39
CA GLU A 7 -14.29 -6.23 -3.86
C GLU A 7 -13.32 -5.79 -2.79
N LEU A 8 -12.88 -6.72 -1.95
CA LEU A 8 -11.90 -6.40 -0.93
C LEU A 8 -10.56 -6.02 -1.57
N VAL A 9 -10.17 -6.72 -2.61
CA VAL A 9 -8.93 -6.40 -3.30
C VAL A 9 -9.01 -4.99 -3.89
N ASP A 10 -10.16 -4.63 -4.45
CA ASP A 10 -10.33 -3.30 -4.99
C ASP A 10 -10.18 -2.25 -3.90
N ARG A 11 -10.74 -2.51 -2.73
CA ARG A 11 -10.62 -1.57 -1.63
C ARG A 11 -9.19 -1.45 -1.17
N LEU A 12 -8.49 -2.57 -1.09
CA LEU A 12 -7.10 -2.55 -0.68
C LEU A 12 -6.25 -1.79 -1.70
N GLN A 13 -6.57 -1.97 -2.98
CA GLN A 13 -5.85 -1.25 -4.01
C GLN A 13 -6.06 0.26 -3.87
N THR A 14 -7.27 0.68 -3.52
CA THR A 14 -7.54 2.08 -3.27
C THR A 14 -6.73 2.60 -2.10
N VAL A 15 -6.59 1.79 -1.05
CA VAL A 15 -5.80 2.19 0.10
C VAL A 15 -4.33 2.33 -0.30
N VAL A 16 -3.83 1.45 -1.14
CA VAL A 16 -2.45 1.56 -1.62
C VAL A 16 -2.28 2.87 -2.38
N ASP A 17 -3.25 3.22 -3.22
CA ASP A 17 -3.18 4.48 -3.96
C ASP A 17 -3.20 5.66 -3.00
N ASP A 18 -4.00 5.58 -1.95
CA ASP A 18 -4.06 6.64 -0.96
C ASP A 18 -2.72 6.76 -0.23
N LEU A 19 -2.09 5.65 0.08
CA LEU A 19 -0.78 5.68 0.72
C LEU A 19 0.25 6.33 -0.19
N ASP A 20 0.19 6.02 -1.48
CA ASP A 20 1.12 6.63 -2.42
C ASP A 20 0.92 8.14 -2.47
N GLN A 21 -0.33 8.60 -2.43
CA GLN A 21 -0.59 10.02 -2.41
C GLN A 21 -0.01 10.68 -1.18
N ILE A 22 -0.22 10.06 -0.02
CA ILE A 22 0.32 10.59 1.22
C ILE A 22 1.83 10.63 1.17
N SER A 23 2.44 9.58 0.63
CA SER A 23 3.89 9.53 0.52
C SER A 23 4.42 10.65 -0.37
N PHE A 24 3.76 10.89 -1.50
CA PHE A 24 4.18 11.96 -2.39
C PHE A 24 4.03 13.31 -1.71
N ASP A 25 2.92 13.51 -0.98
CA ASP A 25 2.72 14.77 -0.30
C ASP A 25 3.79 14.99 0.75
N GLN A 26 4.14 13.96 1.49
CA GLN A 26 5.16 14.08 2.52
C GLN A 26 6.53 14.34 1.91
N LEU A 27 6.83 13.69 0.81
CA LEU A 27 8.10 13.92 0.14
C LEU A 27 8.19 15.35 -0.36
N ARG A 28 7.09 15.86 -0.91
CA ARG A 28 7.06 17.19 -1.41
C ARG A 28 7.26 18.21 -0.28
N GLU A 29 6.60 17.95 0.85
CA GLU A 29 6.69 18.82 1.98
C GLU A 29 8.08 18.77 2.59
N ALA A 30 8.65 17.59 2.73
CA ALA A 30 9.99 17.45 3.27
C ALA A 30 11.01 18.14 2.36
N SER A 31 10.82 18.03 1.07
CA SER A 31 11.72 18.66 0.13
C SER A 31 11.62 20.18 0.24
N ALA A 32 10.41 20.71 0.37
CA ALA A 32 10.21 22.14 0.52
C ALA A 32 10.85 22.66 1.78
N GLN A 33 10.87 21.85 2.84
CA GLN A 33 11.44 22.25 4.10
C GLN A 33 12.88 21.79 4.26
N ARG A 34 13.41 21.14 3.24
CA ARG A 34 14.79 20.65 3.25
C ARG A 34 15.04 19.69 4.38
N GLN A 35 14.07 18.84 4.65
CA GLN A 35 14.22 17.88 5.70
C GLN A 35 14.81 16.57 5.25
N GLY A 36 14.89 16.33 3.99
CA GLY A 36 15.38 15.06 3.47
C GLY A 36 14.28 14.04 3.49
N ARG A 37 14.34 13.04 4.35
CA ARG A 37 13.34 12.02 4.37
C ARG A 37 12.17 12.36 5.26
N PRO A 38 10.95 12.08 4.86
CA PRO A 38 9.81 12.26 5.75
C PRO A 38 9.92 11.35 6.95
N PRO A 39 9.43 11.76 8.10
CA PRO A 39 9.55 10.94 9.31
C PRO A 39 8.79 9.63 9.22
N ASP A 40 7.70 9.57 8.46
CA ASP A 40 6.93 8.36 8.36
C ASP A 40 7.25 7.53 7.14
N ASP A 41 8.32 7.84 6.45
CA ASP A 41 8.65 7.16 5.20
C ASP A 41 8.75 5.65 5.39
N LYS A 42 9.43 5.21 6.43
CA LYS A 42 9.62 3.81 6.66
C LYS A 42 8.30 3.12 6.99
N ARG A 43 7.50 3.77 7.81
CA ARG A 43 6.21 3.22 8.21
C ARG A 43 5.30 3.07 7.00
N LEU A 44 5.27 4.08 6.13
CA LEU A 44 4.41 4.05 4.97
C LEU A 44 4.88 2.97 3.98
N THR A 45 6.18 2.81 3.84
CA THR A 45 6.72 1.78 2.96
C THR A 45 6.34 0.39 3.46
N GLN A 46 6.45 0.16 4.75
CA GLN A 46 6.10 -1.13 5.32
C GLN A 46 4.61 -1.41 5.19
N ALA A 47 3.79 -0.39 5.42
CA ALA A 47 2.36 -0.55 5.30
C ALA A 47 1.98 -0.89 3.86
N ARG A 48 2.60 -0.23 2.90
CA ARG A 48 2.32 -0.49 1.52
C ARG A 48 2.67 -1.93 1.14
N ARG A 49 3.81 -2.41 1.60
CA ARG A 49 4.22 -3.78 1.33
C ARG A 49 3.25 -4.78 1.93
N ALA A 50 2.77 -4.51 3.14
CA ALA A 50 1.81 -5.37 3.78
C ALA A 50 0.50 -5.42 3.00
N LEU A 51 0.07 -4.27 2.48
CA LEU A 51 -1.14 -4.21 1.69
C LEU A 51 -0.97 -4.95 0.38
N GLU A 52 0.18 -4.79 -0.26
CA GLU A 52 0.44 -5.50 -1.50
C GLU A 52 0.45 -7.00 -1.29
N LYS A 53 1.00 -7.44 -0.18
CA LYS A 53 1.00 -8.84 0.14
C LYS A 53 -0.43 -9.33 0.36
N ALA A 54 -1.23 -8.55 1.06
CA ALA A 54 -2.61 -8.93 1.30
C ALA A 54 -3.39 -9.02 -0.01
N ILE A 55 -3.17 -8.09 -0.92
CA ILE A 55 -3.83 -8.12 -2.21
C ILE A 55 -3.43 -9.37 -2.97
N ARG A 56 -2.16 -9.72 -2.94
CA ARG A 56 -1.68 -10.89 -3.63
C ARG A 56 -2.29 -12.16 -3.05
N LEU A 57 -2.38 -12.23 -1.74
CA LEU A 57 -2.94 -13.41 -1.10
C LEU A 57 -4.42 -13.56 -1.40
N LEU A 58 -5.16 -12.47 -1.40
CA LEU A 58 -6.58 -12.53 -1.64
C LEU A 58 -6.89 -12.71 -3.11
N GLY A 59 -6.05 -12.17 -3.97
CA GLY A 59 -6.29 -12.26 -5.38
C GLY A 59 -5.80 -13.54 -6.01
N SER A 60 -4.97 -14.31 -5.29
CA SER A 60 -4.42 -15.53 -5.84
C SER A 60 -5.35 -16.66 -5.60
N GLU A 61 -6.00 -17.12 -6.61
CA GLU A 61 -6.84 -18.22 -6.43
C GLU A 61 -6.17 -19.47 -6.35
N SER A 62 -5.07 -19.64 -6.95
CA SER A 62 -4.39 -20.90 -6.99
C SER A 62 -3.68 -21.15 -5.72
N GLY A 63 -3.54 -20.28 -4.89
CA GLY A 63 -2.90 -20.53 -3.65
C GLY A 63 -1.49 -20.87 -3.76
N VAL A 64 -0.91 -20.53 -4.63
CA VAL A 64 0.40 -20.90 -4.78
C VAL A 64 1.37 -20.44 -3.92
N ASP A 65 1.50 -20.37 -3.67
CA ASP A 65 2.26 -20.01 -3.13
C ASP A 65 3.05 -20.00 -2.56
N GLU A 66 3.33 -20.02 -2.32
CA GLU A 66 4.07 -19.89 -1.75
C GLU A 66 4.48 -20.02 -1.54
#